data_705d90caa743e7297cfac9d762f02197
#
_entry.id   705d90caa743e7297cfac9d762f02197
#
_cell.length_a   1.000
_cell.length_b   1.000
_cell.length_c   1.000
_cell.angle_alpha   90.00
_cell.angle_beta   90.00
_cell.angle_gamma   90.00
#
_symmetry.space_group_name_H-M   'P 1'
#
loop_
_entity.id
_entity.type
_entity.pdbx_description
1 polymer ?
#
loop_
_entity_poly.entity_id
_entity_poly.type
_entity_poly.pdbx_seq_one_letter_code
_entity_poly.pdbx_strand_id
1 'polypeptide(L)'
;GFHADFVDSVTEPIVGMENPYRYRNKAQFPVGQGKDGCAIGFYAKRSHRIVDTKQCLLQNERNDAIVALVRDFLNEFQIPLYDEETHTGLVRHILTRIGRSSGEVMVCIVLNGKRLPHSEVLVERLQRIEGMVSIVLNVNREKTNVILGRKIITLWGKDTITDSLDGIEFEISPLSFYQVNPVQTEVLYEKAVELADLKGDETVLDLYCGIGTISLFFARKARQVFGVEIVPEAIADARKNAERNNITNATFAVGAAEEVIPRLYREEGIAADVVVVDPPRKGCDARLLETILQIAPEKVVYVSCNPATLARDLAVLAA
;
A
#
# COMPACT_ATOMS: atom_id res chain seq x y z
N GLY A 1 -12.76 -7.55 28.05
CA GLY A 1 -12.61 -6.31 27.24
C GLY A 1 -12.41 -5.12 28.17
N PHE A 2 -11.92 -4.02 27.64
CA PHE A 2 -11.72 -2.80 28.42
C PHE A 2 -13.06 -2.17 28.81
N HIS A 3 -13.14 -1.56 29.99
CA HIS A 3 -14.31 -0.80 30.43
C HIS A 3 -14.46 0.48 29.60
N ALA A 4 -15.72 0.92 29.32
CA ALA A 4 -16.00 2.10 28.52
C ALA A 4 -15.34 3.36 29.07
N ASP A 5 -15.46 3.59 30.38
CA ASP A 5 -14.85 4.74 31.05
C ASP A 5 -13.31 4.82 30.86
N PHE A 6 -12.64 3.65 30.84
CA PHE A 6 -11.21 3.60 30.55
C PHE A 6 -10.94 3.98 29.09
N VAL A 7 -11.69 3.39 28.16
CA VAL A 7 -11.53 3.69 26.72
C VAL A 7 -11.75 5.19 26.48
N ASP A 8 -12.80 5.77 27.05
CA ASP A 8 -13.11 7.20 26.90
C ASP A 8 -12.00 8.09 27.49
N SER A 9 -11.38 7.67 28.61
CA SER A 9 -10.30 8.42 29.26
C SER A 9 -8.99 8.47 28.48
N VAL A 10 -8.76 7.51 27.58
CA VAL A 10 -7.51 7.38 26.77
C VAL A 10 -7.73 7.69 25.30
N THR A 11 -8.98 7.98 24.90
CA THR A 11 -9.31 8.30 23.51
C THR A 11 -9.10 9.78 23.23
N GLU A 12 -8.18 10.09 22.34
CA GLU A 12 -7.98 11.45 21.85
C GLU A 12 -9.00 11.83 20.77
N PRO A 13 -9.25 13.15 20.54
CA PRO A 13 -10.09 13.61 19.45
C PRO A 13 -9.60 13.09 18.08
N ILE A 14 -10.56 12.86 17.18
CA ILE A 14 -10.23 12.42 15.80
C ILE A 14 -9.44 13.50 15.07
N VAL A 15 -8.28 13.12 14.53
CA VAL A 15 -7.49 13.99 13.66
C VAL A 15 -8.03 13.88 12.24
N GLY A 16 -8.82 14.86 11.85
CA GLY A 16 -9.47 14.95 10.54
C GLY A 16 -8.57 15.55 9.47
N MET A 17 -8.98 15.36 8.23
CA MET A 17 -8.32 15.95 7.06
C MET A 17 -9.00 17.29 6.70
N GLU A 18 -8.24 18.36 6.45
CA GLU A 18 -8.80 19.66 6.08
C GLU A 18 -9.53 19.61 4.74
N ASN A 19 -8.90 19.03 3.72
CA ASN A 19 -9.51 18.84 2.40
C ASN A 19 -9.69 17.34 2.11
N PRO A 20 -10.89 16.77 2.27
CA PRO A 20 -11.15 15.34 2.09
C PRO A 20 -11.39 14.93 0.62
N TYR A 21 -10.99 15.78 -0.34
CA TYR A 21 -11.16 15.53 -1.77
C TYR A 21 -9.82 15.37 -2.49
N ARG A 22 -9.81 14.60 -3.59
CA ARG A 22 -8.68 14.42 -4.50
C ARG A 22 -7.37 13.93 -3.84
N TYR A 23 -7.45 13.33 -2.65
CA TYR A 23 -6.28 12.94 -1.84
C TYR A 23 -5.68 11.59 -2.23
N ARG A 24 -6.42 10.71 -2.91
CA ARG A 24 -5.95 9.35 -3.18
C ARG A 24 -4.86 9.35 -4.24
N ASN A 25 -3.70 8.78 -3.86
CA ASN A 25 -2.54 8.60 -4.73
C ASN A 25 -2.58 7.30 -5.55
N LYS A 26 -3.55 6.41 -5.29
CA LYS A 26 -3.75 5.15 -5.99
C LYS A 26 -5.21 4.94 -6.31
N ALA A 27 -5.50 4.57 -7.56
CA ALA A 27 -6.81 4.10 -7.99
C ALA A 27 -6.73 2.72 -8.63
N GLN A 28 -7.80 1.95 -8.51
CA GLN A 28 -7.98 0.67 -9.20
C GLN A 28 -9.39 0.64 -9.77
N PHE A 29 -9.48 0.68 -11.08
CA PHE A 29 -10.75 0.72 -11.80
C PHE A 29 -10.97 -0.62 -12.49
N PRO A 30 -12.00 -1.41 -12.14
CA PRO A 30 -12.45 -2.51 -12.96
C PRO A 30 -12.91 -2.02 -14.33
N VAL A 31 -12.63 -2.81 -15.34
CA VAL A 31 -13.02 -2.60 -16.73
C VAL A 31 -13.93 -3.74 -17.17
N GLY A 32 -15.04 -3.43 -17.78
CA GLY A 32 -15.97 -4.44 -18.25
C GLY A 32 -17.00 -3.88 -19.24
N GLN A 33 -17.93 -4.75 -19.65
CA GLN A 33 -18.99 -4.38 -20.59
C GLN A 33 -20.05 -3.55 -19.88
N GLY A 34 -20.32 -2.36 -20.37
CA GLY A 34 -21.42 -1.50 -19.95
C GLY A 34 -22.58 -1.52 -20.94
N LYS A 35 -23.60 -0.69 -20.69
CA LYS A 35 -24.76 -0.56 -21.58
C LYS A 35 -24.37 0.05 -22.95
N ASP A 36 -23.47 1.02 -22.92
CA ASP A 36 -23.11 1.82 -24.07
C ASP A 36 -21.63 1.61 -24.51
N GLY A 37 -21.08 0.40 -24.28
CA GLY A 37 -19.70 0.06 -24.58
C GLY A 37 -18.85 -0.21 -23.33
N CYS A 38 -17.58 0.21 -23.32
CA CYS A 38 -16.67 -0.01 -22.22
C CYS A 38 -17.07 0.81 -20.97
N ALA A 39 -17.35 0.12 -19.87
CA ALA A 39 -17.55 0.70 -18.55
C ALA A 39 -16.25 0.61 -17.73
N ILE A 40 -15.84 1.74 -17.14
CA ILE A 40 -14.70 1.85 -16.25
C ILE A 40 -15.14 2.63 -15.01
N GLY A 41 -14.97 2.04 -13.81
CA GLY A 41 -15.44 2.71 -12.60
C GLY A 41 -15.22 1.90 -11.35
N PHE A 42 -16.28 1.64 -10.60
CA PHE A 42 -16.21 0.90 -9.34
C PHE A 42 -17.30 -0.16 -9.28
N TYR A 43 -17.05 -1.25 -8.55
CA TYR A 43 -18.07 -2.26 -8.31
C TYR A 43 -19.19 -1.71 -7.41
N ALA A 44 -20.44 -1.94 -7.82
CA ALA A 44 -21.58 -1.71 -6.94
C ALA A 44 -21.50 -2.64 -5.73
N LYS A 45 -21.93 -2.16 -4.58
CA LYS A 45 -21.84 -2.89 -3.31
C LYS A 45 -22.40 -4.32 -3.44
N ARG A 46 -21.62 -5.31 -3.04
CA ARG A 46 -21.95 -6.75 -3.07
C ARG A 46 -22.29 -7.29 -4.47
N SER A 47 -21.67 -6.75 -5.52
CA SER A 47 -21.84 -7.24 -6.88
C SER A 47 -20.58 -7.01 -7.72
N HIS A 48 -20.49 -7.69 -8.87
CA HIS A 48 -19.47 -7.44 -9.90
C HIS A 48 -19.93 -6.43 -10.97
N ARG A 49 -21.11 -5.83 -10.79
CA ARG A 49 -21.61 -4.80 -11.72
C ARG A 49 -20.79 -3.52 -11.57
N ILE A 50 -20.18 -3.08 -12.67
CA ILE A 50 -19.41 -1.85 -12.70
C ILE A 50 -20.37 -0.65 -12.79
N VAL A 51 -20.21 0.30 -11.89
CA VAL A 51 -20.80 1.63 -11.98
C VAL A 51 -19.83 2.48 -12.77
N ASP A 52 -20.19 2.77 -14.03
CA ASP A 52 -19.35 3.59 -14.90
C ASP A 52 -19.15 4.97 -14.30
N THR A 53 -17.91 5.41 -14.21
CA THR A 53 -17.53 6.63 -13.52
C THR A 53 -16.70 7.51 -14.43
N LYS A 54 -17.18 8.74 -14.68
CA LYS A 54 -16.45 9.75 -15.47
C LYS A 54 -15.56 10.61 -14.58
N GLN A 55 -15.96 10.81 -13.33
CA GLN A 55 -15.26 11.63 -12.37
C GLN A 55 -15.41 11.05 -10.95
N CYS A 56 -14.34 11.06 -10.18
CA CYS A 56 -14.35 10.64 -8.79
C CYS A 56 -13.69 11.71 -7.90
N LEU A 57 -14.45 12.27 -6.97
CA LEU A 57 -13.97 13.35 -6.10
C LEU A 57 -12.89 12.91 -5.09
N LEU A 58 -12.72 11.61 -4.85
CA LEU A 58 -11.67 11.10 -3.95
C LEU A 58 -10.34 10.85 -4.67
N GLN A 59 -10.41 10.50 -5.96
CA GLN A 59 -9.23 10.21 -6.77
C GLN A 59 -8.59 11.49 -7.29
N ASN A 60 -7.27 11.45 -7.54
CA ASN A 60 -6.58 12.55 -8.21
C ASN A 60 -7.25 12.85 -9.57
N GLU A 61 -7.33 14.12 -9.93
CA GLU A 61 -8.03 14.56 -11.16
C GLU A 61 -7.42 14.01 -12.45
N ARG A 62 -6.11 13.75 -12.48
CA ARG A 62 -5.44 13.10 -13.62
C ARG A 62 -6.04 11.73 -13.95
N ASN A 63 -6.63 11.04 -12.97
CA ASN A 63 -7.31 9.78 -13.20
C ASN A 63 -8.52 9.92 -14.10
N ASP A 64 -9.23 11.04 -14.05
CA ASP A 64 -10.40 11.30 -14.90
C ASP A 64 -9.97 11.34 -16.38
N ALA A 65 -8.84 12.01 -16.70
CA ALA A 65 -8.26 12.05 -18.04
C ALA A 65 -7.68 10.68 -18.48
N ILE A 66 -6.97 9.98 -17.60
CA ILE A 66 -6.41 8.64 -17.87
C ILE A 66 -7.53 7.66 -18.22
N VAL A 67 -8.60 7.63 -17.40
CA VAL A 67 -9.76 6.75 -17.62
C VAL A 67 -10.45 7.07 -18.94
N ALA A 68 -10.62 8.35 -19.30
CA ALA A 68 -11.19 8.76 -20.58
C ALA A 68 -10.33 8.26 -21.76
N LEU A 69 -9.01 8.51 -21.73
CA LEU A 69 -8.10 8.06 -22.80
C LEU A 69 -8.09 6.54 -22.96
N VAL A 70 -8.07 5.78 -21.84
CA VAL A 70 -8.10 4.32 -21.91
C VAL A 70 -9.44 3.84 -22.44
N ARG A 71 -10.57 4.42 -22.02
CA ARG A 71 -11.91 4.07 -22.51
C ARG A 71 -12.00 4.29 -24.03
N ASP A 72 -11.57 5.44 -24.52
CA ASP A 72 -11.59 5.76 -25.93
C ASP A 72 -10.74 4.77 -26.75
N PHE A 73 -9.54 4.45 -26.25
CA PHE A 73 -8.67 3.44 -26.84
C PHE A 73 -9.33 2.04 -26.89
N LEU A 74 -9.94 1.59 -25.79
CA LEU A 74 -10.57 0.28 -25.74
C LEU A 74 -11.76 0.17 -26.68
N ASN A 75 -12.55 1.24 -26.81
CA ASN A 75 -13.68 1.30 -27.74
C ASN A 75 -13.23 1.39 -29.21
N GLU A 76 -12.25 2.25 -29.52
CA GLU A 76 -11.73 2.46 -30.88
C GLU A 76 -11.14 1.19 -31.48
N PHE A 77 -10.32 0.48 -30.70
CA PHE A 77 -9.66 -0.74 -31.17
C PHE A 77 -10.45 -2.02 -30.83
N GLN A 78 -11.67 -1.88 -30.30
CA GLN A 78 -12.54 -3.01 -29.90
C GLN A 78 -11.80 -4.07 -29.08
N ILE A 79 -10.99 -3.62 -28.11
CA ILE A 79 -10.22 -4.50 -27.24
C ILE A 79 -11.16 -5.32 -26.38
N PRO A 80 -11.05 -6.67 -26.33
CA PRO A 80 -11.91 -7.51 -25.51
C PRO A 80 -11.81 -7.16 -24.02
N LEU A 81 -12.95 -6.84 -23.39
CA LEU A 81 -13.05 -6.55 -21.99
C LEU A 81 -13.24 -7.84 -21.19
N TYR A 82 -12.62 -7.92 -20.01
CA TYR A 82 -12.71 -9.11 -19.18
C TYR A 82 -14.09 -9.23 -18.54
N ASP A 83 -14.61 -10.43 -18.58
CA ASP A 83 -15.84 -10.82 -17.93
C ASP A 83 -15.54 -11.74 -16.75
N GLU A 84 -15.95 -11.32 -15.56
CA GLU A 84 -15.67 -12.02 -14.29
C GLU A 84 -16.46 -13.34 -14.12
N GLU A 85 -17.58 -13.51 -14.85
CA GLU A 85 -18.40 -14.71 -14.76
C GLU A 85 -17.86 -15.81 -15.68
N THR A 86 -17.54 -15.45 -16.91
CA THR A 86 -17.02 -16.38 -17.93
C THR A 86 -15.51 -16.55 -17.90
N HIS A 87 -14.80 -15.63 -17.25
CA HIS A 87 -13.33 -15.53 -17.24
C HIS A 87 -12.70 -15.39 -18.63
N THR A 88 -13.40 -14.74 -19.55
CA THR A 88 -12.95 -14.45 -20.89
C THR A 88 -12.68 -12.97 -21.08
N GLY A 89 -12.09 -12.60 -22.22
CA GLY A 89 -11.68 -11.22 -22.49
C GLY A 89 -10.27 -10.92 -22.02
N LEU A 90 -9.80 -9.69 -22.25
CA LEU A 90 -8.38 -9.31 -22.09
C LEU A 90 -8.15 -8.31 -20.97
N VAL A 91 -8.77 -7.12 -21.03
CA VAL A 91 -8.49 -6.03 -20.11
C VAL A 91 -9.37 -6.14 -18.85
N ARG A 92 -8.73 -6.30 -17.69
CA ARG A 92 -9.41 -6.51 -16.40
C ARG A 92 -9.57 -5.22 -15.59
N HIS A 93 -8.45 -4.51 -15.39
CA HIS A 93 -8.41 -3.32 -14.54
C HIS A 93 -7.44 -2.28 -15.09
N ILE A 94 -7.64 -1.04 -14.68
CA ILE A 94 -6.67 0.04 -14.77
C ILE A 94 -6.24 0.36 -13.34
N LEU A 95 -4.94 0.30 -13.07
CA LEU A 95 -4.36 0.80 -11.84
C LEU A 95 -3.57 2.05 -12.16
N THR A 96 -3.76 3.09 -11.37
CA THR A 96 -2.95 4.30 -11.43
C THR A 96 -2.26 4.56 -10.11
N ARG A 97 -1.06 5.12 -10.18
CA ARG A 97 -0.36 5.69 -9.02
C ARG A 97 0.11 7.09 -9.38
N ILE A 98 -0.03 8.00 -8.45
CA ILE A 98 0.34 9.41 -8.64
C ILE A 98 1.08 9.86 -7.39
N GLY A 99 2.36 10.17 -7.53
CA GLY A 99 3.16 10.74 -6.46
C GLY A 99 2.63 12.13 -6.09
N ARG A 100 2.36 12.35 -4.81
CA ARG A 100 1.85 13.64 -4.32
C ARG A 100 2.92 14.71 -4.38
N SER A 101 4.12 14.39 -3.94
CA SER A 101 5.24 15.34 -3.90
C SER A 101 6.00 15.41 -5.22
N SER A 102 6.20 14.28 -5.88
CA SER A 102 6.93 14.21 -7.16
C SER A 102 6.10 14.64 -8.36
N GLY A 103 4.77 14.46 -8.30
CA GLY A 103 3.89 14.60 -9.45
C GLY A 103 4.02 13.46 -10.49
N GLU A 104 4.87 12.46 -10.25
CA GLU A 104 5.07 11.32 -11.14
C GLU A 104 3.80 10.48 -11.27
N VAL A 105 3.47 10.04 -12.48
CA VAL A 105 2.27 9.25 -12.80
C VAL A 105 2.68 7.90 -13.37
N MET A 106 2.05 6.85 -12.86
CA MET A 106 2.11 5.49 -13.39
C MET A 106 0.73 5.03 -13.81
N VAL A 107 0.66 4.40 -14.98
CA VAL A 107 -0.54 3.67 -15.44
C VAL A 107 -0.17 2.21 -15.65
N CYS A 108 -0.91 1.32 -14.99
CA CYS A 108 -0.77 -0.11 -15.12
C CYS A 108 -2.08 -0.71 -15.65
N ILE A 109 -2.03 -1.34 -16.82
CA ILE A 109 -3.17 -2.06 -17.40
C ILE A 109 -3.07 -3.53 -17.02
N VAL A 110 -4.08 -4.04 -16.31
CA VAL A 110 -4.15 -5.42 -15.86
C VAL A 110 -4.82 -6.28 -16.93
N LEU A 111 -4.12 -7.30 -17.38
CA LEU A 111 -4.54 -8.14 -18.50
C LEU A 111 -4.72 -9.61 -18.10
N ASN A 112 -5.77 -10.23 -18.62
CA ASN A 112 -5.88 -11.69 -18.74
C ASN A 112 -5.10 -12.20 -19.97
N GLY A 113 -3.87 -11.76 -20.10
CA GLY A 113 -3.01 -12.04 -21.25
C GLY A 113 -1.63 -11.43 -21.08
N LYS A 114 -0.78 -11.57 -22.09
CA LYS A 114 0.61 -11.09 -22.05
C LYS A 114 0.88 -9.89 -22.96
N ARG A 115 -0.06 -9.53 -23.83
CA ARG A 115 0.09 -8.45 -24.80
C ARG A 115 -1.22 -7.66 -24.90
N LEU A 116 -1.11 -6.36 -25.04
CA LEU A 116 -2.19 -5.46 -25.36
C LEU A 116 -2.05 -5.07 -26.84
N PRO A 117 -3.00 -5.43 -27.71
CA PRO A 117 -2.99 -4.98 -29.11
C PRO A 117 -2.96 -3.45 -29.17
N HIS A 118 -2.25 -2.88 -30.13
CA HIS A 118 -2.13 -1.43 -30.35
C HIS A 118 -1.58 -0.65 -29.14
N SER A 119 -0.80 -1.31 -28.28
CA SER A 119 -0.26 -0.68 -27.06
C SER A 119 0.59 0.56 -27.33
N GLU A 120 1.25 0.64 -28.49
CA GLU A 120 2.00 1.81 -28.94
C GLU A 120 1.15 3.07 -29.05
N VAL A 121 -0.09 2.94 -29.52
CA VAL A 121 -1.04 4.05 -29.62
C VAL A 121 -1.49 4.50 -28.23
N LEU A 122 -1.77 3.53 -27.32
CA LEU A 122 -2.12 3.85 -25.95
C LEU A 122 -0.97 4.57 -25.23
N VAL A 123 0.27 4.10 -25.41
CA VAL A 123 1.47 4.73 -24.85
C VAL A 123 1.58 6.17 -25.34
N GLU A 124 1.49 6.43 -26.66
CA GLU A 124 1.56 7.79 -27.22
C GLU A 124 0.50 8.72 -26.62
N ARG A 125 -0.72 8.23 -26.42
CA ARG A 125 -1.81 9.02 -25.82
C ARG A 125 -1.55 9.32 -24.33
N LEU A 126 -1.14 8.30 -23.55
CA LEU A 126 -0.89 8.45 -22.12
C LEU A 126 0.32 9.32 -21.82
N GLN A 127 1.34 9.35 -22.68
CA GLN A 127 2.50 10.25 -22.54
C GLN A 127 2.14 11.75 -22.52
N ARG A 128 0.94 12.12 -22.99
CA ARG A 128 0.45 13.50 -22.95
C ARG A 128 -0.08 13.91 -21.56
N ILE A 129 -0.27 12.95 -20.67
CA ILE A 129 -0.65 13.23 -19.27
C ILE A 129 0.55 13.81 -18.55
N GLU A 130 0.36 14.97 -17.93
CA GLU A 130 1.40 15.62 -17.15
C GLU A 130 1.93 14.72 -16.02
N GLY A 131 3.25 14.61 -15.94
CA GLY A 131 3.94 13.78 -14.95
C GLY A 131 3.99 12.29 -15.31
N MET A 132 3.54 11.87 -16.49
CA MET A 132 3.62 10.47 -16.90
C MET A 132 5.06 10.02 -17.01
N VAL A 133 5.46 9.02 -16.22
CA VAL A 133 6.81 8.45 -16.21
C VAL A 133 6.82 6.93 -16.34
N SER A 134 5.68 6.27 -16.16
CA SER A 134 5.58 4.81 -16.15
C SER A 134 4.28 4.33 -16.79
N ILE A 135 4.40 3.49 -17.82
CA ILE A 135 3.27 2.79 -18.45
C ILE A 135 3.63 1.31 -18.50
N VAL A 136 2.89 0.48 -17.76
CA VAL A 136 3.18 -0.92 -17.60
C VAL A 136 1.95 -1.80 -17.82
N LEU A 137 2.18 -3.07 -18.13
CA LEU A 137 1.17 -4.12 -18.10
C LEU A 137 1.39 -4.99 -16.87
N ASN A 138 0.31 -5.40 -16.24
CA ASN A 138 0.30 -6.46 -15.24
C ASN A 138 -0.41 -7.69 -15.80
N VAL A 139 0.25 -8.84 -15.76
CA VAL A 139 -0.31 -10.10 -16.25
C VAL A 139 -1.00 -10.82 -15.11
N ASN A 140 -2.33 -10.85 -15.14
CA ASN A 140 -3.15 -11.61 -14.20
C ASN A 140 -4.12 -12.54 -14.93
N ARG A 141 -3.78 -13.82 -15.00
CA ARG A 141 -4.59 -14.85 -15.64
C ARG A 141 -5.35 -15.74 -14.64
N GLU A 142 -5.19 -15.43 -13.36
CA GLU A 142 -5.83 -16.19 -12.28
C GLU A 142 -7.33 -15.87 -12.18
N LYS A 143 -8.12 -16.91 -11.93
CA LYS A 143 -9.58 -16.81 -11.71
C LYS A 143 -9.85 -16.55 -10.22
N THR A 144 -9.36 -15.44 -9.72
CA THR A 144 -9.47 -15.06 -8.32
C THR A 144 -9.83 -13.58 -8.19
N ASN A 145 -10.23 -13.16 -6.99
CA ASN A 145 -10.52 -11.75 -6.68
C ASN A 145 -9.23 -10.90 -6.52
N VAL A 146 -8.04 -11.49 -6.68
CA VAL A 146 -6.79 -10.76 -6.64
C VAL A 146 -6.65 -9.97 -7.94
N ILE A 147 -6.50 -8.65 -7.83
CA ILE A 147 -6.46 -7.74 -8.98
C ILE A 147 -5.16 -7.86 -9.74
N LEU A 148 -4.02 -7.89 -9.04
CA LEU A 148 -2.69 -7.87 -9.64
C LEU A 148 -2.06 -9.25 -9.65
N GLY A 149 -1.55 -9.65 -10.80
CA GLY A 149 -0.64 -10.79 -10.93
C GLY A 149 0.80 -10.40 -10.59
N ARG A 150 1.70 -11.37 -10.55
CA ARG A 150 3.11 -11.14 -10.18
C ARG A 150 3.95 -10.54 -11.31
N LYS A 151 3.57 -10.72 -12.56
CA LYS A 151 4.38 -10.33 -13.72
C LYS A 151 4.03 -8.93 -14.19
N ILE A 152 5.03 -8.05 -14.22
CA ILE A 152 4.97 -6.71 -14.82
C ILE A 152 5.74 -6.72 -16.13
N ILE A 153 5.27 -5.95 -17.11
CA ILE A 153 5.89 -5.71 -18.41
C ILE A 153 5.87 -4.21 -18.65
N THR A 154 7.02 -3.59 -18.69
CA THR A 154 7.14 -2.15 -18.98
C THR A 154 6.93 -1.91 -20.46
N LEU A 155 5.95 -1.05 -20.79
CA LEU A 155 5.70 -0.59 -22.15
C LEU A 155 6.50 0.66 -22.46
N TRP A 156 6.60 1.55 -21.48
CA TRP A 156 7.33 2.81 -21.63
C TRP A 156 7.75 3.38 -20.27
N GLY A 157 8.88 4.08 -20.27
CA GLY A 157 9.41 4.77 -19.11
C GLY A 157 9.97 3.85 -18.04
N LYS A 158 9.76 4.23 -16.79
CA LYS A 158 10.21 3.49 -15.61
C LYS A 158 9.24 2.36 -15.26
N ASP A 159 9.65 1.40 -14.47
CA ASP A 159 8.80 0.37 -13.86
C ASP A 159 8.27 0.77 -12.47
N THR A 160 8.73 1.91 -11.94
CA THR A 160 8.36 2.49 -10.65
C THR A 160 8.07 3.98 -10.79
N ILE A 161 7.44 4.55 -9.76
CA ILE A 161 7.41 6.00 -9.51
C ILE A 161 8.10 6.30 -8.19
N THR A 162 8.47 7.55 -7.98
CA THR A 162 8.94 8.06 -6.70
C THR A 162 7.88 8.94 -6.04
N ASP A 163 7.83 8.92 -4.73
CA ASP A 163 7.06 9.88 -3.93
C ASP A 163 7.77 10.10 -2.60
N SER A 164 7.40 11.12 -1.84
CA SER A 164 7.96 11.34 -0.51
C SER A 164 6.86 11.55 0.54
N LEU A 165 7.18 11.11 1.77
CA LEU A 165 6.41 11.37 2.98
C LEU A 165 7.36 12.05 3.97
N ASP A 166 7.03 13.24 4.38
CA ASP A 166 7.85 14.04 5.31
C ASP A 166 9.36 14.04 4.97
N GLY A 167 9.68 14.21 3.68
CA GLY A 167 11.05 14.25 3.17
C GLY A 167 11.76 12.90 3.08
N ILE A 168 11.12 11.77 3.39
CA ILE A 168 11.63 10.42 3.10
C ILE A 168 11.12 10.02 1.72
N GLU A 169 12.05 9.74 0.79
CA GLU A 169 11.73 9.30 -0.56
C GLU A 169 11.47 7.80 -0.63
N PHE A 170 10.44 7.41 -1.37
CA PHE A 170 10.07 6.02 -1.63
C PHE A 170 10.00 5.72 -3.11
N GLU A 171 10.58 4.61 -3.51
CA GLU A 171 10.36 4.01 -4.82
C GLU A 171 9.17 3.05 -4.74
N ILE A 172 8.19 3.25 -5.62
CA ILE A 172 6.90 2.58 -5.55
C ILE A 172 6.64 1.84 -6.85
N SER A 173 6.58 0.51 -6.78
CA SER A 173 6.19 -0.35 -7.92
C SER A 173 4.67 -0.48 -8.04
N PRO A 174 4.13 -1.03 -9.12
CA PRO A 174 2.70 -1.35 -9.22
C PRO A 174 2.22 -2.27 -8.10
N LEU A 175 3.10 -3.16 -7.61
CA LEU A 175 2.77 -4.18 -6.61
C LEU A 175 2.99 -3.73 -5.17
N SER A 176 3.80 -2.68 -4.94
CA SER A 176 4.10 -2.20 -3.59
C SER A 176 2.83 -1.78 -2.84
N PHE A 177 2.74 -2.13 -1.56
CA PHE A 177 1.78 -1.47 -0.68
C PHE A 177 2.34 -0.09 -0.32
N TYR A 178 1.54 0.93 -0.50
CA TYR A 178 1.82 2.31 -0.12
C TYR A 178 0.49 2.96 0.25
N GLN A 179 0.43 3.65 1.37
CA GLN A 179 -0.80 4.24 1.90
C GLN A 179 -1.44 5.20 0.89
N VAL A 180 -2.75 5.10 0.74
CA VAL A 180 -3.46 5.81 -0.35
C VAL A 180 -3.77 7.27 -0.05
N ASN A 181 -3.63 7.69 1.19
CA ASN A 181 -3.80 9.08 1.64
C ASN A 181 -2.48 9.61 2.18
N PRO A 182 -1.59 10.16 1.35
CA PRO A 182 -0.26 10.58 1.78
C PRO A 182 -0.30 11.69 2.84
N VAL A 183 -1.30 12.59 2.80
CA VAL A 183 -1.46 13.66 3.80
C VAL A 183 -1.67 13.09 5.18
N GLN A 184 -2.67 12.21 5.33
CA GLN A 184 -2.95 11.60 6.63
C GLN A 184 -1.96 10.50 7.02
N THR A 185 -1.21 9.97 6.07
CA THR A 185 -0.14 9.02 6.35
C THR A 185 1.01 9.69 7.09
N GLU A 186 1.41 10.88 6.68
CA GLU A 186 2.42 11.68 7.40
C GLU A 186 1.98 11.90 8.84
N VAL A 187 0.77 12.42 9.06
CA VAL A 187 0.20 12.66 10.39
C VAL A 187 0.11 11.38 11.22
N LEU A 188 -0.31 10.25 10.61
CA LEU A 188 -0.40 8.96 11.29
C LEU A 188 0.98 8.46 11.74
N TYR A 189 1.98 8.55 10.88
CA TYR A 189 3.33 8.06 11.19
C TYR A 189 4.05 8.97 12.18
N GLU A 190 3.88 10.30 12.09
CA GLU A 190 4.36 11.23 13.09
C GLU A 190 3.74 10.93 14.47
N LYS A 191 2.42 10.69 14.51
CA LYS A 191 1.72 10.32 15.76
C LYS A 191 2.21 8.98 16.32
N ALA A 192 2.48 7.99 15.47
CA ALA A 192 3.05 6.71 15.90
C ALA A 192 4.44 6.90 16.54
N VAL A 193 5.30 7.71 15.92
CA VAL A 193 6.63 8.05 16.46
C VAL A 193 6.52 8.88 17.75
N GLU A 194 5.57 9.81 17.84
CA GLU A 194 5.30 10.58 19.06
C GLU A 194 4.89 9.66 20.22
N LEU A 195 3.95 8.73 19.98
CA LEU A 195 3.47 7.77 21.00
C LEU A 195 4.56 6.79 21.46
N ALA A 196 5.51 6.46 20.59
CA ALA A 196 6.68 5.67 20.96
C ALA A 196 7.60 6.42 21.95
N ASP A 197 7.59 7.77 21.94
CA ASP A 197 8.35 8.65 22.84
C ASP A 197 9.85 8.27 22.93
N LEU A 198 10.46 8.14 21.74
CA LEU A 198 11.87 7.72 21.61
C LEU A 198 12.83 8.80 22.11
N LYS A 199 13.92 8.39 22.78
CA LYS A 199 14.99 9.25 23.30
C LYS A 199 16.28 9.17 22.48
N GLY A 200 16.37 8.20 21.56
CA GLY A 200 17.48 8.01 20.64
C GLY A 200 18.38 6.82 20.92
N ASP A 201 18.11 6.06 21.97
CA ASP A 201 18.86 4.88 22.39
C ASP A 201 18.07 3.56 22.23
N GLU A 202 16.81 3.66 21.79
CA GLU A 202 15.93 2.50 21.65
C GLU A 202 16.19 1.68 20.40
N THR A 203 15.95 0.39 20.54
CA THR A 203 15.78 -0.57 19.45
C THR A 203 14.29 -0.76 19.16
N VAL A 204 13.87 -0.52 17.93
CA VAL A 204 12.50 -0.65 17.46
C VAL A 204 12.35 -1.86 16.55
N LEU A 205 11.35 -2.70 16.78
CA LEU A 205 10.91 -3.74 15.84
C LEU A 205 9.66 -3.28 15.11
N ASP A 206 9.72 -3.21 13.78
CA ASP A 206 8.57 -2.95 12.91
C ASP A 206 8.12 -4.27 12.26
N LEU A 207 7.01 -4.79 12.75
CA LEU A 207 6.44 -6.07 12.31
C LEU A 207 5.31 -5.80 11.32
N TYR A 208 5.41 -6.32 10.12
CA TYR A 208 4.67 -5.97 8.90
C TYR A 208 5.19 -4.70 8.20
N CYS A 209 6.51 -4.54 8.12
CA CYS A 209 7.13 -3.29 7.67
C CYS A 209 6.88 -2.93 6.19
N GLY A 210 6.41 -3.86 5.36
CA GLY A 210 6.18 -3.63 3.94
C GLY A 210 7.44 -3.13 3.23
N ILE A 211 7.32 -2.02 2.51
CA ILE A 211 8.46 -1.34 1.84
C ILE A 211 9.25 -0.40 2.78
N GLY A 212 9.08 -0.56 4.11
CA GLY A 212 9.82 0.18 5.13
C GLY A 212 9.25 1.55 5.47
N THR A 213 8.00 1.87 5.11
CA THR A 213 7.48 3.23 5.31
C THR A 213 7.51 3.68 6.77
N ILE A 214 6.94 2.91 7.70
CA ILE A 214 6.96 3.22 9.13
C ILE A 214 8.38 3.08 9.69
N SER A 215 9.10 2.01 9.32
CA SER A 215 10.48 1.77 9.76
C SER A 215 11.38 2.98 9.56
N LEU A 216 11.31 3.62 8.39
CA LEU A 216 12.18 4.76 8.07
C LEU A 216 11.79 6.04 8.84
N PHE A 217 10.51 6.21 9.20
CA PHE A 217 10.10 7.29 10.12
C PHE A 217 10.68 7.09 11.51
N PHE A 218 10.62 5.86 12.05
CA PHE A 218 11.20 5.52 13.34
C PHE A 218 12.72 5.64 13.35
N ALA A 219 13.39 5.25 12.26
CA ALA A 219 14.84 5.31 12.15
C ALA A 219 15.44 6.72 12.31
N ARG A 220 14.65 7.77 12.09
CA ARG A 220 15.07 9.17 12.33
C ARG A 220 15.28 9.50 13.81
N LYS A 221 14.66 8.73 14.72
CA LYS A 221 14.69 9.00 16.16
C LYS A 221 15.19 7.83 16.99
N ALA A 222 15.15 6.60 16.49
CA ALA A 222 15.63 5.42 17.17
C ALA A 222 17.12 5.22 16.98
N ARG A 223 17.77 4.52 17.90
CA ARG A 223 19.14 4.03 17.72
C ARG A 223 19.20 3.03 16.56
N GLN A 224 18.26 2.11 16.50
CA GLN A 224 18.19 1.05 15.49
C GLN A 224 16.75 0.60 15.25
N VAL A 225 16.44 0.27 13.99
CA VAL A 225 15.14 -0.30 13.59
C VAL A 225 15.35 -1.62 12.87
N PHE A 226 14.58 -2.64 13.25
CA PHE A 226 14.50 -3.92 12.54
C PHE A 226 13.11 -4.10 11.95
N GLY A 227 13.01 -4.08 10.61
CA GLY A 227 11.77 -4.34 9.87
C GLY A 227 11.66 -5.81 9.50
N VAL A 228 10.49 -6.40 9.70
CA VAL A 228 10.18 -7.77 9.30
C VAL A 228 8.93 -7.80 8.42
N GLU A 229 9.04 -8.47 7.27
CA GLU A 229 7.96 -8.62 6.31
C GLU A 229 8.06 -9.99 5.61
N ILE A 230 6.93 -10.62 5.36
CA ILE A 230 6.89 -11.95 4.75
C ILE A 230 7.15 -11.92 3.23
N VAL A 231 6.94 -10.76 2.58
CA VAL A 231 7.06 -10.58 1.12
C VAL A 231 8.49 -10.18 0.76
N PRO A 232 9.28 -11.05 0.08
CA PRO A 232 10.69 -10.77 -0.24
C PRO A 232 10.88 -9.51 -1.10
N GLU A 233 9.98 -9.26 -2.04
CA GLU A 233 10.02 -8.09 -2.92
C GLU A 233 9.85 -6.79 -2.14
N ALA A 234 8.97 -6.78 -1.14
CA ALA A 234 8.79 -5.62 -0.27
C ALA A 234 10.04 -5.33 0.58
N ILE A 235 10.72 -6.35 1.08
CA ILE A 235 12.00 -6.18 1.79
C ILE A 235 13.10 -5.67 0.86
N ALA A 236 13.14 -6.13 -0.40
CA ALA A 236 14.07 -5.59 -1.38
C ALA A 236 13.84 -4.09 -1.61
N ASP A 237 12.59 -3.67 -1.71
CA ASP A 237 12.21 -2.27 -1.84
C ASP A 237 12.51 -1.48 -0.56
N ALA A 238 12.27 -2.05 0.64
CA ALA A 238 12.60 -1.40 1.92
C ALA A 238 14.09 -1.08 2.05
N ARG A 239 14.96 -2.00 1.65
CA ARG A 239 16.42 -1.80 1.65
C ARG A 239 16.84 -0.68 0.68
N LYS A 240 16.28 -0.66 -0.53
CA LYS A 240 16.52 0.41 -1.51
C LYS A 240 16.05 1.77 -0.99
N ASN A 241 14.89 1.79 -0.33
CA ASN A 241 14.35 3.02 0.25
C ASN A 241 15.24 3.53 1.40
N ALA A 242 15.77 2.65 2.26
CA ALA A 242 16.73 3.03 3.29
C ALA A 242 18.03 3.60 2.67
N GLU A 243 18.59 2.92 1.66
CA GLU A 243 19.79 3.39 0.94
C GLU A 243 19.57 4.74 0.26
N ARG A 244 18.43 4.91 -0.43
CA ARG A 244 18.04 6.18 -1.09
C ARG A 244 18.04 7.38 -0.14
N ASN A 245 17.62 7.15 1.11
CA ASN A 245 17.51 8.18 2.14
C ASN A 245 18.75 8.26 3.04
N ASN A 246 19.83 7.52 2.75
CA ASN A 246 21.02 7.42 3.58
C ASN A 246 20.72 7.00 5.03
N ILE A 247 19.67 6.19 5.24
CA ILE A 247 19.31 5.65 6.55
C ILE A 247 20.05 4.34 6.75
N THR A 248 21.03 4.34 7.66
CA THR A 248 21.95 3.22 7.90
C THR A 248 21.61 2.42 9.15
N ASN A 249 20.71 2.93 10.00
CA ASN A 249 20.28 2.31 11.25
C ASN A 249 18.97 1.53 11.13
N ALA A 250 18.49 1.26 9.88
CA ALA A 250 17.36 0.40 9.62
C ALA A 250 17.83 -0.87 8.88
N THR A 251 17.46 -2.04 9.39
CA THR A 251 17.74 -3.34 8.80
C THR A 251 16.46 -4.11 8.56
N PHE A 252 16.45 -4.99 7.55
CA PHE A 252 15.21 -5.64 7.10
C PHE A 252 15.42 -7.14 6.88
N ALA A 253 14.50 -7.96 7.40
CA ALA A 253 14.49 -9.41 7.30
C ALA A 253 13.22 -9.93 6.64
N VAL A 254 13.38 -10.91 5.74
CA VAL A 254 12.25 -11.64 5.13
C VAL A 254 11.82 -12.78 6.04
N GLY A 255 10.54 -12.88 6.32
CA GLY A 255 9.93 -14.00 7.03
C GLY A 255 8.72 -13.61 7.86
N ALA A 256 8.08 -14.61 8.43
CA ALA A 256 7.02 -14.38 9.40
C ALA A 256 7.63 -13.85 10.72
N ALA A 257 7.03 -12.81 11.28
CA ALA A 257 7.59 -12.14 12.46
C ALA A 257 7.74 -13.12 13.64
N GLU A 258 6.76 -13.99 13.84
CA GLU A 258 6.76 -15.04 14.87
C GLU A 258 7.87 -16.11 14.71
N GLU A 259 8.54 -16.15 13.56
CA GLU A 259 9.69 -17.04 13.31
C GLU A 259 11.02 -16.26 13.33
N VAL A 260 11.03 -15.08 12.73
CA VAL A 260 12.23 -14.24 12.61
C VAL A 260 12.64 -13.66 13.97
N ILE A 261 11.70 -13.12 14.73
CA ILE A 261 11.99 -12.39 15.95
C ILE A 261 12.62 -13.30 17.05
N PRO A 262 12.08 -14.49 17.35
CA PRO A 262 12.73 -15.39 18.31
C PRO A 262 14.14 -15.80 17.90
N ARG A 263 14.43 -15.84 16.61
CA ARG A 263 15.78 -16.09 16.10
C ARG A 263 16.70 -14.90 16.35
N LEU A 264 16.29 -13.69 15.97
CA LEU A 264 17.06 -12.46 16.21
C LEU A 264 17.36 -12.28 17.70
N TYR A 265 16.40 -12.55 18.57
CA TYR A 265 16.60 -12.48 20.02
C TYR A 265 17.64 -13.50 20.50
N ARG A 266 17.55 -14.77 20.07
CA ARG A 266 18.44 -15.85 20.55
C ARG A 266 19.84 -15.82 19.94
N GLU A 267 19.94 -15.49 18.63
CA GLU A 267 21.20 -15.60 17.90
C GLU A 267 21.98 -14.28 17.90
N GLU A 268 21.27 -13.14 17.88
CA GLU A 268 21.86 -11.82 17.78
C GLU A 268 21.72 -10.99 19.08
N GLY A 269 21.01 -11.50 20.08
CA GLY A 269 20.80 -10.82 21.34
C GLY A 269 20.00 -9.52 21.25
N ILE A 270 19.18 -9.38 20.18
CA ILE A 270 18.41 -8.17 19.93
C ILE A 270 17.23 -8.12 20.91
N ALA A 271 17.32 -7.26 21.91
CA ALA A 271 16.19 -6.86 22.75
C ALA A 271 15.51 -5.64 22.11
N ALA A 272 14.19 -5.62 22.10
CA ALA A 272 13.41 -4.50 21.60
C ALA A 272 12.83 -3.69 22.74
N ASP A 273 13.05 -2.39 22.68
CA ASP A 273 12.45 -1.43 23.62
C ASP A 273 11.03 -1.07 23.15
N VAL A 274 10.84 -0.98 21.85
CA VAL A 274 9.54 -0.65 21.22
C VAL A 274 9.22 -1.64 20.11
N VAL A 275 7.97 -2.10 20.07
CA VAL A 275 7.41 -2.89 18.96
C VAL A 275 6.34 -2.08 18.27
N VAL A 276 6.44 -1.98 16.93
CA VAL A 276 5.43 -1.33 16.07
C VAL A 276 4.78 -2.39 15.20
N VAL A 277 3.46 -2.36 15.08
CA VAL A 277 2.69 -3.24 14.20
C VAL A 277 1.66 -2.45 13.38
N ASP A 278 1.58 -2.74 12.08
CA ASP A 278 0.51 -2.27 11.17
C ASP A 278 -0.06 -3.48 10.42
N PRO A 279 -0.80 -4.37 11.11
CA PRO A 279 -1.26 -5.61 10.54
C PRO A 279 -2.41 -5.39 9.55
N PRO A 280 -2.69 -6.39 8.67
CA PRO A 280 -3.87 -6.37 7.82
C PRO A 280 -5.16 -6.36 8.64
N ARG A 281 -6.32 -6.17 7.96
CA ARG A 281 -7.65 -6.07 8.61
C ARG A 281 -8.01 -7.20 9.58
N LYS A 282 -7.41 -8.37 9.44
CA LYS A 282 -7.61 -9.52 10.35
C LYS A 282 -6.92 -9.35 11.71
N GLY A 283 -6.07 -8.33 11.88
CA GLY A 283 -5.23 -8.12 13.06
C GLY A 283 -3.98 -8.99 13.04
N CYS A 284 -3.27 -9.03 14.17
CA CYS A 284 -2.10 -9.87 14.38
C CYS A 284 -2.47 -11.34 14.48
N ASP A 285 -1.55 -12.22 14.08
CA ASP A 285 -1.62 -13.64 14.35
C ASP A 285 -1.41 -13.90 15.85
N ALA A 286 -2.05 -14.94 16.41
CA ALA A 286 -1.95 -15.27 17.83
C ALA A 286 -0.51 -15.56 18.25
N ARG A 287 0.26 -16.27 17.43
CA ARG A 287 1.67 -16.57 17.69
C ARG A 287 2.53 -15.31 17.71
N LEU A 288 2.19 -14.30 16.89
CA LEU A 288 2.88 -13.03 16.94
C LEU A 288 2.58 -12.26 18.23
N LEU A 289 1.32 -12.25 18.69
CA LEU A 289 0.97 -11.63 19.98
C LEU A 289 1.72 -12.31 21.14
N GLU A 290 1.78 -13.64 21.15
CA GLU A 290 2.59 -14.39 22.13
C GLU A 290 4.07 -14.02 22.05
N THR A 291 4.61 -13.84 20.84
CA THR A 291 6.00 -13.43 20.63
C THR A 291 6.24 -12.02 21.20
N ILE A 292 5.33 -11.07 20.97
CA ILE A 292 5.42 -9.71 21.53
C ILE A 292 5.43 -9.76 23.07
N LEU A 293 4.55 -10.57 23.69
CA LEU A 293 4.53 -10.76 25.14
C LEU A 293 5.83 -11.37 25.68
N GLN A 294 6.46 -12.29 24.94
CA GLN A 294 7.75 -12.88 25.31
C GLN A 294 8.92 -11.89 25.22
N ILE A 295 8.91 -11.00 24.23
CA ILE A 295 9.89 -9.92 24.09
C ILE A 295 9.76 -8.94 25.26
N ALA A 296 8.54 -8.74 25.75
CA ALA A 296 8.19 -7.79 26.83
C ALA A 296 8.76 -6.38 26.57
N PRO A 297 8.46 -5.76 25.41
CA PRO A 297 8.95 -4.43 25.11
C PRO A 297 8.36 -3.41 26.09
N GLU A 298 9.05 -2.28 26.30
CA GLU A 298 8.51 -1.20 27.12
C GLU A 298 7.22 -0.59 26.55
N LYS A 299 7.13 -0.57 25.20
CA LYS A 299 5.98 -0.01 24.48
C LYS A 299 5.61 -0.83 23.25
N VAL A 300 4.31 -0.89 22.98
CA VAL A 300 3.76 -1.40 21.72
C VAL A 300 2.95 -0.30 21.05
N VAL A 301 3.34 0.08 19.84
CA VAL A 301 2.59 1.01 18.99
C VAL A 301 1.81 0.20 17.97
N TYR A 302 0.48 0.21 18.07
CA TYR A 302 -0.40 -0.57 17.20
C TYR A 302 -1.16 0.35 16.24
N VAL A 303 -0.84 0.31 14.98
CA VAL A 303 -1.60 0.97 13.89
C VAL A 303 -2.67 0.00 13.40
N SER A 304 -3.92 0.43 13.32
CA SER A 304 -5.02 -0.47 12.92
C SER A 304 -6.06 0.23 12.05
N CYS A 305 -6.48 -0.45 11.00
CA CYS A 305 -7.63 -0.04 10.17
C CYS A 305 -8.96 -0.72 10.57
N ASN A 306 -8.96 -1.54 11.65
CA ASN A 306 -10.14 -2.26 12.12
C ASN A 306 -10.23 -2.26 13.65
N PRO A 307 -11.12 -1.47 14.25
CA PRO A 307 -11.23 -1.36 15.72
C PRO A 307 -11.62 -2.66 16.41
N ALA A 308 -12.35 -3.56 15.74
CA ALA A 308 -12.76 -4.84 16.35
C ALA A 308 -11.56 -5.79 16.54
N THR A 309 -10.69 -5.90 15.54
CA THR A 309 -9.46 -6.70 15.66
C THR A 309 -8.44 -6.05 16.57
N LEU A 310 -8.34 -4.71 16.57
CA LEU A 310 -7.52 -3.97 17.52
C LEU A 310 -7.92 -4.29 18.97
N ALA A 311 -9.23 -4.19 19.29
CA ALA A 311 -9.72 -4.49 20.66
C ALA A 311 -9.45 -5.93 21.07
N ARG A 312 -9.53 -6.90 20.14
CA ARG A 312 -9.19 -8.31 20.39
C ARG A 312 -7.70 -8.46 20.73
N ASP A 313 -6.84 -7.88 19.92
CA ASP A 313 -5.39 -8.03 20.03
C ASP A 313 -4.86 -7.30 21.27
N LEU A 314 -5.36 -6.10 21.55
CA LEU A 314 -5.03 -5.36 22.77
C LEU A 314 -5.47 -6.10 24.05
N ALA A 315 -6.60 -6.83 24.02
CA ALA A 315 -7.03 -7.63 25.17
C ALA A 315 -6.05 -8.77 25.49
N VAL A 316 -5.31 -9.27 24.49
CA VAL A 316 -4.24 -10.26 24.68
C VAL A 316 -2.97 -9.58 25.20
N LEU A 317 -2.58 -8.44 24.60
CA LEU A 317 -1.35 -7.73 24.98
C LEU A 317 -1.42 -7.08 26.37
N ALA A 318 -2.62 -6.82 26.90
CA ALA A 318 -2.83 -6.22 28.22
C ALA A 318 -3.18 -7.25 29.31
N ALA A 319 -3.17 -8.56 29.01
CA ALA A 319 -3.45 -9.62 29.98
C ALA A 319 -2.17 -10.02 30.73
#